data_41bc4da56bc39e2554f1385fbed25f0c
#
_entry.id   41bc4da56bc39e2554f1385fbed25f0c
#
_cell.length_a   1.000
_cell.length_b   1.000
_cell.length_c   1.000
_cell.angle_alpha   90.00
_cell.angle_beta   90.00
_cell.angle_gamma   90.00
#
_symmetry.space_group_name_H-M   'P 1'
#
loop_
_entity.id
_entity.type
_entity.pdbx_description
1 polymer ?
#
loop_
_entity_poly.entity_id
_entity_poly.type
_entity_poly.pdbx_seq_one_letter_code
_entity_poly.pdbx_strand_id
1 'polypeptide(L)'
;MITETPSPDLRGQSLAAIKRRSLLCFAIPGLILAYLFYVFFAFEVNDAFEDAKLDNAKILVGDSYSYKTEVSLNNRSGDYIVAIEGEKKGRYTPSAHPAWVAIDGENADVDLTDGYRVIIRDREVTFTIPGYGQIVALPTRRGVEVDLPDGPLPSWINLSKTRLNVKTPNGRISVTKAKTTIFRYFFGWELFWFTLDSPYYGLGFTELAAAAVSGEKNENGQTHALTIFQDFWFNPMWRHGEVAWALVETVLMAFLGTIGAACLALPLGFLSARNFAPSLVGRFGIRRLFDFLRGVDGLIWTVILSRAFGPGPMTGALAILITDTGTFGKMFSEALENVDDKQIEGLKSTGASP
;
A
#
# COMPACT_ATOMS: atom_id res chain seq x y z
N MET A 1 -8.21 24.23 -83.47
CA MET A 1 -9.03 23.27 -82.74
C MET A 1 -8.41 23.12 -81.33
N ILE A 2 -8.87 23.91 -80.36
CA ILE A 2 -8.37 23.92 -78.97
C ILE A 2 -9.18 22.88 -78.28
N THR A 3 -8.57 21.76 -77.87
CA THR A 3 -9.20 20.73 -77.08
C THR A 3 -9.26 21.24 -75.62
N GLU A 4 -10.44 21.65 -75.19
CA GLU A 4 -10.70 21.92 -73.77
C GLU A 4 -10.51 20.64 -72.94
N THR A 5 -9.50 20.62 -72.09
CA THR A 5 -9.36 19.60 -71.06
C THR A 5 -10.47 19.83 -70.08
N PRO A 6 -11.28 18.80 -69.72
CA PRO A 6 -12.35 18.97 -68.76
C PRO A 6 -11.77 19.37 -67.37
N SER A 7 -12.26 20.49 -66.84
CA SER A 7 -11.89 20.99 -65.52
C SER A 7 -12.18 19.91 -64.49
N PRO A 8 -11.27 19.58 -63.56
CA PRO A 8 -11.51 18.57 -62.58
C PRO A 8 -12.69 18.99 -61.68
N ASP A 9 -13.65 18.09 -61.46
CA ASP A 9 -14.81 18.34 -60.58
C ASP A 9 -14.33 18.50 -59.12
N LEU A 10 -13.85 19.71 -58.83
CA LEU A 10 -13.35 20.11 -57.53
C LEU A 10 -14.43 19.99 -56.42
N ARG A 11 -15.69 20.15 -56.80
CA ARG A 11 -16.81 20.06 -55.89
C ARG A 11 -17.13 18.60 -55.51
N GLY A 12 -17.04 17.68 -56.44
CA GLY A 12 -17.19 16.24 -56.19
C GLY A 12 -16.04 15.70 -55.32
N GLN A 13 -14.80 16.13 -55.62
CA GLN A 13 -13.61 15.72 -54.86
C GLN A 13 -13.65 16.26 -53.43
N SER A 14 -14.06 17.51 -53.20
CA SER A 14 -14.17 18.09 -51.85
C SER A 14 -15.27 17.42 -51.02
N LEU A 15 -16.44 17.13 -51.62
CA LEU A 15 -17.52 16.41 -50.96
C LEU A 15 -17.13 14.95 -50.63
N ALA A 16 -16.40 14.27 -51.48
CA ALA A 16 -15.87 12.93 -51.23
C ALA A 16 -14.85 12.92 -50.07
N ALA A 17 -13.96 13.95 -50.05
CA ALA A 17 -12.97 14.10 -48.95
C ALA A 17 -13.64 14.38 -47.60
N ILE A 18 -14.67 15.22 -47.59
CA ILE A 18 -15.46 15.50 -46.36
C ILE A 18 -16.20 14.25 -45.87
N LYS A 19 -16.86 13.52 -46.78
CA LYS A 19 -17.54 12.25 -46.45
C LYS A 19 -16.56 11.22 -45.89
N ARG A 20 -15.40 11.07 -46.49
CA ARG A 20 -14.33 10.15 -46.04
C ARG A 20 -13.82 10.55 -44.67
N ARG A 21 -13.60 11.84 -44.41
CA ARG A 21 -13.17 12.34 -43.09
C ARG A 21 -14.24 12.12 -42.01
N SER A 22 -15.49 12.42 -42.32
CA SER A 22 -16.64 12.17 -41.43
C SER A 22 -16.77 10.68 -41.11
N LEU A 23 -16.64 9.83 -42.13
CA LEU A 23 -16.73 8.38 -41.95
C LEU A 23 -15.59 7.87 -41.04
N LEU A 24 -14.37 8.37 -41.19
CA LEU A 24 -13.23 8.02 -40.31
C LEU A 24 -13.41 8.54 -38.91
N CYS A 25 -13.98 9.74 -38.72
CA CYS A 25 -14.27 10.30 -37.41
C CYS A 25 -15.26 9.46 -36.57
N PHE A 26 -16.18 8.75 -37.23
CA PHE A 26 -17.12 7.84 -36.54
C PHE A 26 -16.66 6.37 -36.57
N ALA A 27 -15.96 5.95 -37.61
CA ALA A 27 -15.49 4.58 -37.74
C ALA A 27 -14.38 4.24 -36.74
N ILE A 28 -13.46 5.17 -36.44
CA ILE A 28 -12.37 4.95 -35.51
C ILE A 28 -12.91 4.77 -34.05
N PRO A 29 -13.73 5.70 -33.52
CA PRO A 29 -14.36 5.48 -32.21
C PRO A 29 -15.25 4.25 -32.17
N GLY A 30 -15.99 3.97 -33.23
CA GLY A 30 -16.82 2.76 -33.35
C GLY A 30 -16.00 1.47 -33.28
N LEU A 31 -14.86 1.42 -33.94
CA LEU A 31 -13.94 0.30 -33.92
C LEU A 31 -13.27 0.12 -32.54
N ILE A 32 -12.92 1.24 -31.89
CA ILE A 32 -12.40 1.22 -30.51
C ILE A 32 -13.46 0.66 -29.56
N LEU A 33 -14.71 1.12 -29.66
CA LEU A 33 -15.80 0.62 -28.84
C LEU A 33 -16.08 -0.87 -29.09
N ALA A 34 -16.08 -1.29 -30.35
CA ALA A 34 -16.25 -2.70 -30.70
C ALA A 34 -15.10 -3.56 -30.14
N TYR A 35 -13.87 -3.05 -30.20
CA TYR A 35 -12.72 -3.71 -29.61
C TYR A 35 -12.82 -3.80 -28.08
N LEU A 36 -13.20 -2.71 -27.39
CA LEU A 36 -13.43 -2.73 -25.95
C LEU A 36 -14.54 -3.71 -25.55
N PHE A 37 -15.62 -3.75 -26.34
CA PHE A 37 -16.69 -4.70 -26.14
C PHE A 37 -16.22 -6.16 -26.33
N TYR A 38 -15.44 -6.41 -27.36
CA TYR A 38 -14.81 -7.71 -27.58
C TYR A 38 -13.91 -8.10 -26.38
N VAL A 39 -13.05 -7.17 -25.93
CA VAL A 39 -12.16 -7.40 -24.77
C VAL A 39 -12.98 -7.70 -23.51
N PHE A 40 -14.07 -6.97 -23.28
CA PHE A 40 -14.95 -7.17 -22.12
C PHE A 40 -15.46 -8.62 -22.04
N PHE A 41 -15.91 -9.19 -23.20
CA PHE A 41 -16.37 -10.57 -23.23
C PHE A 41 -15.22 -11.59 -23.31
N ALA A 42 -14.15 -11.29 -24.03
CA ALA A 42 -13.01 -12.18 -24.16
C ALA A 42 -12.26 -12.41 -22.84
N PHE A 43 -12.28 -11.43 -21.94
CA PHE A 43 -11.69 -11.52 -20.61
C PHE A 43 -12.70 -11.85 -19.51
N GLU A 44 -13.93 -12.23 -19.90
CA GLU A 44 -14.98 -12.64 -18.95
C GLU A 44 -15.13 -11.67 -17.78
N VAL A 45 -15.08 -10.35 -18.10
CA VAL A 45 -15.06 -9.30 -17.08
C VAL A 45 -16.28 -9.37 -16.16
N ASN A 46 -17.43 -9.80 -16.70
CA ASN A 46 -18.65 -9.99 -15.91
C ASN A 46 -18.47 -11.06 -14.84
N ASP A 47 -17.88 -12.19 -15.21
CA ASP A 47 -17.63 -13.32 -14.30
C ASP A 47 -16.61 -12.94 -13.23
N ALA A 48 -15.60 -12.12 -13.61
CA ALA A 48 -14.65 -11.56 -12.65
C ALA A 48 -15.32 -10.65 -11.60
N PHE A 49 -16.39 -9.92 -11.96
CA PHE A 49 -17.16 -9.12 -11.01
C PHE A 49 -18.09 -9.99 -10.15
N GLU A 50 -18.69 -11.03 -10.71
CA GLU A 50 -19.55 -11.95 -9.96
C GLU A 50 -18.75 -12.81 -8.97
N ASP A 51 -17.54 -13.23 -9.35
CA ASP A 51 -16.61 -13.97 -8.50
C ASP A 51 -15.83 -13.08 -7.52
N ALA A 52 -15.97 -11.75 -7.59
CA ALA A 52 -15.24 -10.81 -6.75
C ALA A 52 -15.59 -10.99 -5.27
N LYS A 53 -14.65 -11.50 -4.49
CA LYS A 53 -14.77 -11.67 -3.03
C LYS A 53 -14.51 -10.35 -2.31
N LEU A 54 -15.43 -9.39 -2.46
CA LEU A 54 -15.31 -8.06 -1.87
C LEU A 54 -15.21 -8.09 -0.34
N ASP A 55 -15.81 -9.07 0.32
CA ASP A 55 -15.70 -9.24 1.77
C ASP A 55 -14.27 -9.63 2.18
N ASN A 56 -13.59 -10.48 1.39
CA ASN A 56 -12.17 -10.75 1.63
C ASN A 56 -11.30 -9.51 1.43
N ALA A 57 -11.61 -8.67 0.45
CA ALA A 57 -10.90 -7.39 0.25
C ALA A 57 -11.11 -6.44 1.43
N LYS A 58 -12.34 -6.32 1.95
CA LYS A 58 -12.64 -5.52 3.16
C LYS A 58 -11.86 -6.04 4.37
N ILE A 59 -11.81 -7.36 4.58
CA ILE A 59 -11.05 -7.98 5.68
C ILE A 59 -9.56 -7.67 5.53
N LEU A 60 -8.99 -7.81 4.32
CA LEU A 60 -7.57 -7.52 4.08
C LEU A 60 -7.22 -6.05 4.28
N VAL A 61 -8.07 -5.13 3.79
CA VAL A 61 -7.90 -3.69 4.00
C VAL A 61 -8.02 -3.37 5.48
N GLY A 62 -9.05 -3.90 6.17
CA GLY A 62 -9.21 -3.75 7.61
C GLY A 62 -8.00 -4.27 8.39
N ASP A 63 -7.48 -5.43 8.03
CA ASP A 63 -6.30 -6.06 8.67
C ASP A 63 -5.00 -5.24 8.49
N SER A 64 -4.93 -4.38 7.47
CA SER A 64 -3.75 -3.56 7.19
C SER A 64 -3.59 -2.36 8.12
N TYR A 65 -4.67 -1.79 8.66
CA TYR A 65 -4.64 -0.60 9.51
C TYR A 65 -5.22 -0.83 10.92
N SER A 66 -5.82 -2.00 11.20
CA SER A 66 -6.28 -2.34 12.55
C SER A 66 -5.14 -2.90 13.39
N TYR A 67 -5.05 -2.49 14.65
CA TYR A 67 -4.20 -3.21 15.57
C TYR A 67 -4.97 -4.38 16.20
N LYS A 68 -4.23 -5.39 16.67
CA LYS A 68 -4.78 -6.66 17.12
C LYS A 68 -4.44 -6.88 18.58
N THR A 69 -5.46 -7.09 19.38
CA THR A 69 -5.25 -7.63 20.73
C THR A 69 -5.50 -9.12 20.69
N GLU A 70 -4.60 -9.89 21.28
CA GLU A 70 -4.69 -11.34 21.32
C GLU A 70 -4.96 -11.84 22.75
N VAL A 71 -5.90 -12.77 22.84
CA VAL A 71 -6.07 -13.63 24.00
C VAL A 71 -5.54 -15.01 23.63
N SER A 72 -4.52 -15.44 24.32
CA SER A 72 -3.78 -16.66 24.02
C SER A 72 -3.93 -17.64 25.17
N LEU A 73 -4.45 -18.82 24.93
CA LEU A 73 -4.48 -19.93 25.87
C LEU A 73 -3.44 -20.99 25.46
N ASN A 74 -2.56 -21.31 26.37
CA ASN A 74 -1.73 -22.50 26.23
C ASN A 74 -2.56 -23.75 26.60
N ASN A 75 -2.97 -24.52 25.61
CA ASN A 75 -3.84 -25.69 25.81
C ASN A 75 -3.20 -26.81 26.64
N ARG A 76 -1.89 -26.72 26.97
CA ARG A 76 -1.20 -27.70 27.81
C ARG A 76 -1.18 -27.29 29.29
N SER A 77 -0.79 -26.02 29.56
CA SER A 77 -0.65 -25.50 30.92
C SER A 77 -1.92 -24.83 31.44
N GLY A 78 -2.85 -24.42 30.59
CA GLY A 78 -4.05 -23.67 30.98
C GLY A 78 -3.80 -22.17 31.17
N ASP A 79 -2.57 -21.67 30.87
CA ASP A 79 -2.22 -20.28 31.10
C ASP A 79 -2.77 -19.37 30.01
N TYR A 80 -3.34 -18.24 30.45
CA TYR A 80 -3.80 -17.17 29.55
C TYR A 80 -2.82 -16.02 29.50
N ILE A 81 -2.65 -15.46 28.31
CA ILE A 81 -1.90 -14.24 28.07
C ILE A 81 -2.79 -13.31 27.22
N VAL A 82 -3.02 -12.10 27.69
CA VAL A 82 -3.68 -11.04 26.93
C VAL A 82 -2.64 -10.00 26.54
N ALA A 83 -2.41 -9.83 25.24
CA ALA A 83 -1.34 -9.00 24.73
C ALA A 83 -1.79 -8.23 23.47
N ILE A 84 -1.04 -7.18 23.13
CA ILE A 84 -1.26 -6.36 21.95
C ILE A 84 -0.23 -6.72 20.91
N GLU A 85 -0.68 -7.21 19.73
CA GLU A 85 0.15 -7.64 18.60
C GLU A 85 1.40 -8.44 18.97
N GLY A 86 1.25 -9.34 19.93
CA GLY A 86 2.33 -10.11 20.49
C GLY A 86 2.85 -9.56 21.83
N GLU A 87 3.41 -10.45 22.62
CA GLU A 87 3.83 -10.17 24.00
C GLU A 87 4.87 -9.04 24.13
N LYS A 88 5.64 -8.79 23.08
CA LYS A 88 6.70 -7.76 23.08
C LYS A 88 6.18 -6.34 22.90
N LYS A 89 4.97 -6.17 22.38
CA LYS A 89 4.39 -4.85 22.10
C LYS A 89 3.52 -4.29 23.21
N GLY A 90 3.12 -5.13 24.16
CA GLY A 90 2.36 -4.77 25.34
C GLY A 90 1.58 -5.97 25.86
N ARG A 91 1.58 -6.16 27.16
CA ARG A 91 0.86 -7.23 27.83
C ARG A 91 -0.02 -6.61 28.91
N TYR A 92 -1.29 -7.01 28.93
CA TYR A 92 -2.16 -6.67 30.06
C TYR A 92 -1.75 -7.44 31.30
N THR A 93 -1.79 -6.76 32.44
CA THR A 93 -1.55 -7.45 33.72
C THR A 93 -2.72 -8.38 34.05
N PRO A 94 -2.48 -9.51 34.72
CA PRO A 94 -3.56 -10.43 35.06
C PRO A 94 -4.70 -9.81 35.88
N SER A 95 -4.40 -8.74 36.64
CA SER A 95 -5.37 -8.00 37.46
C SER A 95 -6.14 -6.91 36.73
N ALA A 96 -5.75 -6.57 35.46
CA ALA A 96 -6.32 -5.46 34.71
C ALA A 96 -6.59 -5.85 33.24
N HIS A 97 -7.34 -6.94 33.08
CA HIS A 97 -7.80 -7.30 31.72
C HIS A 97 -8.79 -6.27 31.18
N PRO A 98 -8.79 -6.06 29.85
CA PRO A 98 -9.77 -5.17 29.23
C PRO A 98 -11.20 -5.70 29.44
N ALA A 99 -12.18 -4.80 29.47
CA ALA A 99 -13.59 -5.11 29.78
C ALA A 99 -14.25 -6.17 28.87
N TRP A 100 -13.69 -6.40 27.68
CA TRP A 100 -14.17 -7.39 26.71
C TRP A 100 -13.57 -8.79 26.93
N VAL A 101 -12.71 -8.98 27.94
CA VAL A 101 -12.11 -10.27 28.33
C VAL A 101 -12.39 -10.55 29.79
N ALA A 102 -13.12 -11.60 30.06
CA ALA A 102 -13.30 -12.14 31.42
C ALA A 102 -12.60 -13.51 31.50
N ILE A 103 -11.64 -13.66 32.40
CA ILE A 103 -10.91 -14.91 32.62
C ILE A 103 -11.17 -15.33 34.07
N ASP A 104 -11.64 -16.56 34.26
CA ASP A 104 -11.86 -17.17 35.56
C ASP A 104 -11.26 -18.58 35.54
N GLY A 105 -10.06 -18.71 36.10
CA GLY A 105 -9.30 -19.96 36.08
C GLY A 105 -9.00 -20.46 34.69
N GLU A 106 -9.49 -21.66 34.33
CA GLU A 106 -9.36 -22.26 33.02
C GLU A 106 -10.44 -21.78 32.03
N ASN A 107 -11.42 -21.00 32.49
CA ASN A 107 -12.52 -20.49 31.65
C ASN A 107 -12.25 -19.08 31.19
N ALA A 108 -12.68 -18.76 29.98
CA ALA A 108 -12.61 -17.40 29.44
C ALA A 108 -13.85 -17.06 28.59
N ASP A 109 -14.21 -15.80 28.66
CA ASP A 109 -15.27 -15.21 27.87
C ASP A 109 -14.72 -13.99 27.17
N VAL A 110 -14.72 -14.00 25.83
CA VAL A 110 -14.11 -12.98 25.00
C VAL A 110 -15.15 -12.42 24.04
N ASP A 111 -15.49 -11.16 24.23
CA ASP A 111 -16.42 -10.43 23.37
C ASP A 111 -15.66 -9.76 22.23
N LEU A 112 -15.98 -10.15 20.99
CA LEU A 112 -15.38 -9.59 19.77
C LEU A 112 -16.22 -8.48 19.13
N THR A 113 -17.25 -7.99 19.84
CA THR A 113 -18.27 -7.03 19.33
C THR A 113 -19.25 -7.61 18.31
N ASP A 114 -20.33 -6.86 18.02
CA ASP A 114 -21.36 -7.19 17.02
C ASP A 114 -21.94 -8.62 17.14
N GLY A 115 -21.96 -9.17 18.35
CA GLY A 115 -22.48 -10.51 18.62
C GLY A 115 -21.50 -11.66 18.35
N TYR A 116 -20.26 -11.35 17.94
CA TYR A 116 -19.20 -12.34 17.87
C TYR A 116 -18.63 -12.57 19.27
N ARG A 117 -18.71 -13.78 19.77
CA ARG A 117 -18.29 -14.13 21.13
C ARG A 117 -17.60 -15.47 21.17
N VAL A 118 -16.51 -15.54 21.91
CA VAL A 118 -15.76 -16.77 22.14
C VAL A 118 -15.84 -17.14 23.62
N ILE A 119 -16.31 -18.34 23.89
CA ILE A 119 -16.38 -18.89 25.25
C ILE A 119 -15.46 -20.10 25.30
N ILE A 120 -14.59 -20.14 26.30
CA ILE A 120 -13.73 -21.29 26.59
C ILE A 120 -14.17 -21.86 27.90
N ARG A 121 -14.54 -23.15 27.92
CA ARG A 121 -14.88 -23.91 29.14
C ARG A 121 -14.28 -25.30 29.03
N ASP A 122 -13.59 -25.73 30.07
CA ASP A 122 -12.99 -27.06 30.11
C ASP A 122 -12.19 -27.43 28.85
N ARG A 123 -11.44 -26.44 28.30
CA ARG A 123 -10.68 -26.51 27.03
C ARG A 123 -11.54 -26.58 25.74
N GLU A 124 -12.81 -26.65 25.85
CA GLU A 124 -13.71 -26.53 24.68
C GLU A 124 -13.84 -25.05 24.32
N VAL A 125 -13.65 -24.76 23.05
CA VAL A 125 -13.71 -23.41 22.49
C VAL A 125 -14.99 -23.30 21.67
N THR A 126 -15.96 -22.56 22.18
CA THR A 126 -17.21 -22.27 21.47
C THR A 126 -17.13 -20.86 20.87
N PHE A 127 -17.22 -20.77 19.55
CA PHE A 127 -17.28 -19.51 18.84
C PHE A 127 -18.66 -19.26 18.26
N THR A 128 -19.34 -18.25 18.77
CA THR A 128 -20.64 -17.79 18.27
C THR A 128 -20.46 -16.77 17.17
N ILE A 129 -21.04 -17.05 16.00
CA ILE A 129 -20.94 -16.21 14.79
C ILE A 129 -22.35 -15.81 14.37
N PRO A 130 -22.69 -14.52 14.35
CA PRO A 130 -23.98 -14.04 13.92
C PRO A 130 -24.32 -14.49 12.48
N GLY A 131 -25.50 -15.05 12.29
CA GLY A 131 -25.96 -15.53 10.99
C GLY A 131 -25.39 -16.88 10.51
N TYR A 132 -24.39 -17.44 11.18
CA TYR A 132 -23.84 -18.75 10.84
C TYR A 132 -24.13 -19.81 11.91
N GLY A 133 -24.04 -19.45 13.19
CA GLY A 133 -24.23 -20.37 14.32
C GLY A 133 -23.02 -20.48 15.24
N GLN A 134 -22.90 -21.61 15.91
CA GLN A 134 -21.81 -21.90 16.84
C GLN A 134 -20.83 -22.90 16.24
N ILE A 135 -19.57 -22.62 16.36
CA ILE A 135 -18.46 -23.52 16.04
C ILE A 135 -17.88 -23.99 17.35
N VAL A 136 -17.85 -25.30 17.57
CA VAL A 136 -17.24 -25.89 18.77
C VAL A 136 -15.93 -26.56 18.38
N ALA A 137 -14.85 -26.23 19.06
CA ALA A 137 -13.53 -26.80 18.79
C ALA A 137 -12.90 -27.33 20.07
N LEU A 138 -12.51 -28.60 20.06
CA LEU A 138 -11.85 -29.26 21.17
C LEU A 138 -10.38 -29.61 20.80
N PRO A 139 -9.39 -28.95 21.40
CA PRO A 139 -7.99 -29.32 21.23
C PRO A 139 -7.70 -30.68 21.88
N THR A 140 -7.27 -31.65 21.09
CA THR A 140 -6.94 -33.00 21.55
C THR A 140 -5.44 -33.29 21.36
N ARG A 141 -4.92 -34.34 21.94
CA ARG A 141 -3.52 -34.77 21.74
C ARG A 141 -3.20 -35.13 20.29
N ARG A 142 -4.21 -35.50 19.49
CA ARG A 142 -4.06 -35.94 18.10
C ARG A 142 -4.33 -34.80 17.08
N GLY A 143 -4.93 -33.69 17.52
CA GLY A 143 -5.30 -32.58 16.64
C GLY A 143 -6.38 -31.70 17.24
N VAL A 144 -7.27 -31.21 16.41
CA VAL A 144 -8.43 -30.42 16.81
C VAL A 144 -9.68 -31.12 16.29
N GLU A 145 -10.58 -31.47 17.18
CA GLU A 145 -11.91 -31.96 16.85
C GLU A 145 -12.85 -30.76 16.75
N VAL A 146 -13.62 -30.67 15.68
CA VAL A 146 -14.45 -29.49 15.39
C VAL A 146 -15.84 -29.94 15.04
N ASP A 147 -16.82 -29.34 15.71
CA ASP A 147 -18.23 -29.45 15.37
C ASP A 147 -18.68 -28.15 14.70
N LEU A 148 -19.29 -28.27 13.54
CA LEU A 148 -19.70 -27.15 12.68
C LEU A 148 -21.21 -27.25 12.42
N PRO A 149 -21.90 -26.12 12.22
CA PRO A 149 -23.27 -26.13 11.71
C PRO A 149 -23.38 -26.86 10.38
N ASP A 150 -24.51 -27.51 10.13
CA ASP A 150 -24.79 -28.22 8.88
C ASP A 150 -24.72 -27.26 7.67
N GLY A 151 -23.92 -27.62 6.67
CA GLY A 151 -23.83 -26.84 5.43
C GLY A 151 -22.46 -26.91 4.76
N PRO A 152 -22.31 -26.27 3.60
CA PRO A 152 -21.01 -26.16 2.93
C PRO A 152 -20.04 -25.31 3.76
N LEU A 153 -18.77 -25.72 3.79
CA LEU A 153 -17.73 -25.00 4.53
C LEU A 153 -17.47 -23.62 3.90
N PRO A 154 -17.70 -22.52 4.62
CA PRO A 154 -17.45 -21.18 4.11
C PRO A 154 -15.97 -20.93 3.84
N SER A 155 -15.63 -20.04 2.90
CA SER A 155 -14.25 -19.72 2.53
C SER A 155 -13.42 -19.02 3.64
N TRP A 156 -14.09 -18.46 4.64
CA TRP A 156 -13.45 -17.82 5.80
C TRP A 156 -13.13 -18.81 6.93
N ILE A 157 -13.56 -20.09 6.82
CA ILE A 157 -13.17 -21.18 7.71
C ILE A 157 -12.11 -22.04 7.01
N ASN A 158 -10.95 -22.17 7.62
CA ASN A 158 -9.90 -23.07 7.16
C ASN A 158 -9.72 -24.17 8.22
N LEU A 159 -10.15 -25.36 7.88
CA LEU A 159 -10.10 -26.53 8.75
C LEU A 159 -9.10 -27.56 8.23
N SER A 160 -8.19 -27.98 9.10
CA SER A 160 -7.30 -29.12 8.90
C SER A 160 -7.31 -30.04 10.11
N LYS A 161 -6.75 -31.24 10.00
CA LYS A 161 -6.65 -32.20 11.12
C LYS A 161 -5.95 -31.64 12.36
N THR A 162 -5.10 -30.64 12.20
CA THR A 162 -4.25 -30.10 13.28
C THR A 162 -4.59 -28.67 13.66
N ARG A 163 -5.45 -27.98 12.88
CA ARG A 163 -5.72 -26.56 13.06
C ARG A 163 -7.10 -26.18 12.53
N LEU A 164 -7.79 -25.38 13.32
CA LEU A 164 -8.95 -24.59 12.90
C LEU A 164 -8.54 -23.11 12.85
N ASN A 165 -8.79 -22.46 11.72
CA ASN A 165 -8.72 -21.00 11.61
C ASN A 165 -10.06 -20.46 11.11
N VAL A 166 -10.61 -19.53 11.87
CA VAL A 166 -11.84 -18.81 11.49
C VAL A 166 -11.50 -17.34 11.42
N LYS A 167 -11.79 -16.70 10.28
CA LYS A 167 -11.55 -15.27 10.06
C LYS A 167 -12.89 -14.57 9.92
N THR A 168 -13.11 -13.56 10.73
CA THR A 168 -14.30 -12.70 10.69
C THR A 168 -13.86 -11.24 10.60
N PRO A 169 -14.74 -10.29 10.25
CA PRO A 169 -14.40 -8.86 10.24
C PRO A 169 -13.94 -8.33 11.59
N ASN A 170 -14.48 -8.87 12.69
CA ASN A 170 -14.23 -8.39 14.04
C ASN A 170 -13.07 -9.10 14.76
N GLY A 171 -12.61 -10.21 14.20
CA GLY A 171 -11.53 -10.97 14.82
C GLY A 171 -11.22 -12.28 14.11
N ARG A 172 -10.22 -12.96 14.63
CA ARG A 172 -9.78 -14.26 14.14
C ARG A 172 -9.56 -15.22 15.29
N ILE A 173 -9.97 -16.46 15.10
CA ILE A 173 -9.64 -17.55 16.03
C ILE A 173 -8.70 -18.53 15.33
N SER A 174 -7.68 -18.95 16.03
CA SER A 174 -6.80 -20.04 15.61
C SER A 174 -6.70 -21.05 16.75
N VAL A 175 -7.22 -22.23 16.53
CA VAL A 175 -7.16 -23.34 17.49
C VAL A 175 -6.21 -24.41 16.98
N THR A 176 -5.21 -24.76 17.79
CA THR A 176 -4.29 -25.87 17.54
C THR A 176 -4.21 -26.75 18.78
N LYS A 177 -3.59 -27.91 18.69
CA LYS A 177 -3.39 -28.79 19.85
C LYS A 177 -2.61 -28.14 20.99
N ALA A 178 -1.75 -27.16 20.71
CA ALA A 178 -0.84 -26.55 21.66
C ALA A 178 -1.34 -25.19 22.19
N LYS A 179 -1.97 -24.41 21.33
CA LYS A 179 -2.34 -23.02 21.61
C LYS A 179 -3.68 -22.68 20.96
N THR A 180 -4.54 -22.02 21.71
CA THR A 180 -5.71 -21.33 21.18
C THR A 180 -5.44 -19.84 21.22
N THR A 181 -5.62 -19.16 20.09
CA THR A 181 -5.36 -17.72 19.99
C THR A 181 -6.60 -17.04 19.40
N ILE A 182 -7.09 -16.05 20.12
CA ILE A 182 -8.25 -15.23 19.75
C ILE A 182 -7.71 -13.83 19.50
N PHE A 183 -7.89 -13.32 18.28
CA PHE A 183 -7.52 -11.94 17.92
C PHE A 183 -8.78 -11.11 17.82
N ARG A 184 -8.81 -9.99 18.52
CA ARG A 184 -9.79 -8.94 18.33
C ARG A 184 -9.16 -7.81 17.53
N TYR A 185 -9.87 -7.31 16.52
CA TYR A 185 -9.43 -6.21 15.70
C TYR A 185 -10.00 -4.90 16.21
N PHE A 186 -9.14 -3.90 16.34
CA PHE A 186 -9.53 -2.55 16.70
C PHE A 186 -9.21 -1.61 15.54
N PHE A 187 -10.14 -0.72 15.25
CA PHE A 187 -9.98 0.27 14.20
C PHE A 187 -9.70 1.61 14.84
N GLY A 188 -8.68 2.30 14.37
CA GLY A 188 -8.38 3.65 14.78
C GLY A 188 -7.02 3.84 15.46
N TRP A 189 -6.95 4.90 16.24
CA TRP A 189 -5.71 5.49 16.77
C TRP A 189 -5.43 5.06 18.21
N GLU A 190 -6.01 3.98 18.69
CA GLU A 190 -5.77 3.49 20.03
C GLU A 190 -4.29 3.13 20.20
N LEU A 191 -3.72 3.44 21.34
CA LEU A 191 -2.29 3.34 21.64
C LEU A 191 -1.38 4.19 20.71
N PHE A 192 -1.97 5.07 19.89
CA PHE A 192 -1.17 5.96 19.04
C PHE A 192 -0.30 6.90 19.87
N TRP A 193 -0.88 7.50 20.91
CA TRP A 193 -0.16 8.45 21.75
C TRP A 193 0.71 7.73 22.79
N PHE A 194 0.14 6.80 23.52
CA PHE A 194 0.80 6.13 24.66
C PHE A 194 0.47 4.64 24.66
N THR A 195 1.42 3.85 25.17
CA THR A 195 1.21 2.43 25.42
C THR A 195 0.54 2.21 26.78
N LEU A 196 0.08 0.98 27.04
CA LEU A 196 -0.55 0.61 28.33
C LEU A 196 0.37 0.80 29.54
N ASP A 197 1.69 0.71 29.32
CA ASP A 197 2.70 0.85 30.38
C ASP A 197 3.03 2.32 30.69
N SER A 198 2.55 3.26 29.85
CA SER A 198 2.79 4.68 30.05
C SER A 198 1.88 5.23 31.15
N PRO A 199 2.39 6.03 32.09
CA PRO A 199 1.57 6.71 33.10
C PRO A 199 0.61 7.75 32.49
N TYR A 200 0.79 8.10 31.22
CA TYR A 200 -0.05 9.06 30.50
C TYR A 200 -1.17 8.39 29.70
N TYR A 201 -1.23 7.05 29.71
CA TYR A 201 -2.30 6.32 29.02
C TYR A 201 -3.66 6.65 29.62
N GLY A 202 -4.62 6.98 28.77
CA GLY A 202 -5.99 7.31 29.18
C GLY A 202 -6.20 8.74 29.67
N LEU A 203 -5.16 9.56 29.79
CA LEU A 203 -5.30 10.96 30.14
C LEU A 203 -5.88 11.78 28.97
N GLY A 204 -6.78 12.73 29.30
CA GLY A 204 -7.31 13.68 28.34
C GLY A 204 -6.27 14.71 27.89
N PHE A 205 -6.52 15.38 26.77
CA PHE A 205 -5.61 16.40 26.23
C PHE A 205 -5.33 17.53 27.24
N THR A 206 -6.32 17.95 28.01
CA THR A 206 -6.16 19.00 29.04
C THR A 206 -5.27 18.57 30.19
N GLU A 207 -5.38 17.30 30.62
CA GLU A 207 -4.59 16.72 31.67
C GLU A 207 -3.13 16.53 31.24
N LEU A 208 -2.91 16.07 29.99
CA LEU A 208 -1.59 15.97 29.38
C LEU A 208 -0.90 17.33 29.27
N ALA A 209 -1.64 18.37 28.83
CA ALA A 209 -1.12 19.71 28.72
C ALA A 209 -0.76 20.28 30.11
N ALA A 210 -1.63 20.04 31.11
CA ALA A 210 -1.36 20.47 32.48
C ALA A 210 -0.12 19.75 33.04
N ALA A 211 0.01 18.44 32.85
CA ALA A 211 1.18 17.66 33.26
C ALA A 211 2.47 18.17 32.56
N ALA A 212 2.40 18.44 31.25
CA ALA A 212 3.56 18.93 30.50
C ALA A 212 4.06 20.30 30.98
N VAL A 213 3.14 21.18 31.42
CA VAL A 213 3.47 22.56 31.85
C VAL A 213 3.75 22.65 33.37
N SER A 214 3.34 21.65 34.16
CA SER A 214 3.49 21.67 35.64
C SER A 214 4.93 21.88 36.12
N GLY A 215 5.93 21.52 35.28
CA GLY A 215 7.34 21.56 35.67
C GLY A 215 7.74 20.54 36.73
N GLU A 216 6.80 19.72 37.18
CA GLU A 216 7.07 18.63 38.10
C GLU A 216 7.94 17.55 37.45
N LYS A 217 8.74 16.89 38.29
CA LYS A 217 9.60 15.81 37.84
C LYS A 217 9.02 14.48 38.25
N ASN A 218 9.12 13.52 37.36
CA ASN A 218 8.76 12.14 37.66
C ASN A 218 9.76 11.48 38.64
N GLU A 219 9.50 10.25 39.07
CA GLU A 219 10.38 9.49 39.97
C GLU A 219 11.81 9.35 39.44
N ASN A 220 12.03 9.44 38.14
CA ASN A 220 13.33 9.39 37.49
C ASN A 220 14.02 10.77 37.37
N GLY A 221 13.45 11.82 37.95
CA GLY A 221 13.99 13.17 37.90
C GLY A 221 13.83 13.93 36.58
N GLN A 222 13.09 13.36 35.62
CA GLN A 222 12.78 13.97 34.32
C GLN A 222 11.48 14.79 34.41
N THR A 223 11.36 15.82 33.58
CA THR A 223 10.12 16.59 33.47
C THR A 223 9.06 15.77 32.74
N HIS A 224 7.80 15.92 33.13
CA HIS A 224 6.69 15.26 32.45
C HIS A 224 6.64 15.53 30.95
N ALA A 225 6.96 16.75 30.53
CA ALA A 225 7.04 17.10 29.09
C ALA A 225 8.03 16.22 28.32
N LEU A 226 9.21 15.95 28.89
CA LEU A 226 10.23 15.11 28.25
C LEU A 226 9.76 13.65 28.21
N THR A 227 9.17 13.16 29.30
CA THR A 227 8.69 11.76 29.35
C THR A 227 7.51 11.55 28.39
N ILE A 228 6.55 12.50 28.32
CA ILE A 228 5.44 12.46 27.35
C ILE A 228 5.99 12.38 25.91
N PHE A 229 7.00 13.20 25.58
CA PHE A 229 7.63 13.18 24.28
C PHE A 229 8.35 11.84 24.01
N GLN A 230 9.07 11.31 24.99
CA GLN A 230 9.78 10.04 24.87
C GLN A 230 8.81 8.86 24.67
N ASP A 231 7.74 8.79 25.46
CA ASP A 231 6.73 7.74 25.36
C ASP A 231 6.02 7.78 24.01
N PHE A 232 5.76 8.98 23.48
CA PHE A 232 5.22 9.14 22.14
C PHE A 232 6.23 8.72 21.06
N TRP A 233 7.45 9.27 21.13
CA TRP A 233 8.46 9.07 20.07
C TRP A 233 8.96 7.64 19.96
N PHE A 234 9.15 6.99 21.11
CA PHE A 234 9.61 5.61 21.20
C PHE A 234 8.47 4.61 21.38
N ASN A 235 7.25 5.00 21.05
CA ASN A 235 6.10 4.10 21.10
C ASN A 235 6.38 2.81 20.31
N PRO A 236 6.44 1.63 20.96
CA PRO A 236 6.79 0.38 20.31
C PRO A 236 5.72 -0.14 19.36
N MET A 237 4.47 0.35 19.50
CA MET A 237 3.34 -0.05 18.67
C MET A 237 3.35 0.68 17.35
N TRP A 238 3.41 2.02 17.39
CA TRP A 238 3.32 2.89 16.21
C TRP A 238 4.69 3.29 15.66
N ARG A 239 5.77 3.13 16.45
CA ARG A 239 7.15 3.37 16.04
C ARG A 239 7.36 4.74 15.39
N HIS A 240 6.81 5.80 16.00
CA HIS A 240 6.80 7.14 15.42
C HIS A 240 8.16 7.64 14.96
N GLY A 241 9.21 7.43 15.78
CA GLY A 241 10.57 7.82 15.42
C GLY A 241 11.10 7.11 14.18
N GLU A 242 10.80 5.82 14.04
CA GLU A 242 11.23 5.04 12.86
C GLU A 242 10.45 5.43 11.61
N VAL A 243 9.14 5.68 11.75
CA VAL A 243 8.31 6.18 10.64
C VAL A 243 8.78 7.56 10.18
N ALA A 244 9.05 8.47 11.12
CA ALA A 244 9.60 9.79 10.81
C ALA A 244 10.94 9.68 10.07
N TRP A 245 11.84 8.81 10.55
CA TRP A 245 13.12 8.56 9.87
C TRP A 245 12.93 7.99 8.47
N ALA A 246 12.05 7.00 8.29
CA ALA A 246 11.74 6.42 6.98
C ALA A 246 11.15 7.46 5.99
N LEU A 247 10.36 8.42 6.49
CA LEU A 247 9.88 9.55 5.68
C LEU A 247 11.04 10.45 5.22
N VAL A 248 11.98 10.79 6.12
CA VAL A 248 13.19 11.56 5.76
C VAL A 248 14.02 10.80 4.73
N GLU A 249 14.24 9.51 4.92
CA GLU A 249 14.95 8.67 3.94
C GLU A 249 14.27 8.68 2.58
N THR A 250 12.92 8.60 2.55
CA THR A 250 12.15 8.65 1.29
C THR A 250 12.34 9.98 0.57
N VAL A 251 12.29 11.10 1.30
CA VAL A 251 12.54 12.43 0.73
C VAL A 251 13.96 12.54 0.20
N LEU A 252 14.96 12.05 0.96
CA LEU A 252 16.36 12.05 0.53
C LEU A 252 16.57 11.17 -0.73
N MET A 253 15.96 9.99 -0.78
CA MET A 253 16.00 9.13 -1.97
C MET A 253 15.44 9.83 -3.20
N ALA A 254 14.26 10.45 -3.06
CA ALA A 254 13.62 11.19 -4.15
C ALA A 254 14.50 12.36 -4.60
N PHE A 255 15.00 13.15 -3.68
CA PHE A 255 15.86 14.29 -3.95
C PHE A 255 17.16 13.89 -4.66
N LEU A 256 17.90 12.93 -4.12
CA LEU A 256 19.16 12.46 -4.70
C LEU A 256 18.95 11.80 -6.05
N GLY A 257 17.91 10.95 -6.17
CA GLY A 257 17.56 10.29 -7.43
C GLY A 257 17.22 11.31 -8.52
N THR A 258 16.34 12.25 -8.22
CA THR A 258 15.88 13.28 -9.17
C THR A 258 16.97 14.24 -9.59
N ILE A 259 17.75 14.76 -8.64
CA ILE A 259 18.89 15.65 -8.97
C ILE A 259 19.97 14.90 -9.76
N GLY A 260 20.30 13.68 -9.32
CA GLY A 260 21.24 12.84 -10.06
C GLY A 260 20.78 12.56 -11.49
N ALA A 261 19.50 12.27 -11.66
CA ALA A 261 18.88 12.09 -12.97
C ALA A 261 18.95 13.34 -13.82
N ALA A 262 18.65 14.51 -13.25
CA ALA A 262 18.75 15.79 -13.98
C ALA A 262 20.19 16.09 -14.41
N CYS A 263 21.18 15.86 -13.55
CA CYS A 263 22.58 16.02 -13.86
C CYS A 263 23.07 15.11 -14.99
N LEU A 264 22.60 13.86 -15.03
CA LEU A 264 22.91 12.91 -16.12
C LEU A 264 22.13 13.22 -17.39
N ALA A 265 20.86 13.57 -17.24
CA ALA A 265 19.95 13.84 -18.36
C ALA A 265 20.33 15.13 -19.11
N LEU A 266 20.90 16.13 -18.44
CA LEU A 266 21.23 17.40 -19.05
C LEU A 266 22.24 17.25 -20.22
N PRO A 267 23.46 16.70 -20.02
CA PRO A 267 24.39 16.50 -21.10
C PRO A 267 23.89 15.56 -22.18
N LEU A 268 23.18 14.48 -21.81
CA LEU A 268 22.57 13.55 -22.75
C LEU A 268 21.43 14.21 -23.54
N GLY A 269 20.70 15.15 -22.92
CA GLY A 269 19.67 15.96 -23.57
C GLY A 269 20.25 16.82 -24.70
N PHE A 270 21.37 17.49 -24.47
CA PHE A 270 22.09 18.23 -25.52
C PHE A 270 22.53 17.31 -26.65
N LEU A 271 23.10 16.16 -26.36
CA LEU A 271 23.55 15.20 -27.38
C LEU A 271 22.39 14.57 -28.16
N SER A 272 21.18 14.58 -27.62
CA SER A 272 19.97 14.02 -28.24
C SER A 272 19.13 15.07 -28.99
N ALA A 273 19.35 16.37 -28.70
CA ALA A 273 18.63 17.46 -29.36
C ALA A 273 19.10 17.67 -30.81
N ARG A 274 18.15 17.89 -31.73
CA ARG A 274 18.43 18.05 -33.15
C ARG A 274 19.43 19.19 -33.47
N ASN A 275 19.36 20.24 -32.67
CA ASN A 275 20.14 21.46 -32.89
C ASN A 275 21.60 21.32 -32.41
N PHE A 276 21.90 20.37 -31.51
CA PHE A 276 23.20 20.21 -30.86
C PHE A 276 23.86 18.85 -31.14
N ALA A 277 23.12 17.87 -31.64
CA ALA A 277 23.62 16.51 -31.81
C ALA A 277 24.74 16.47 -32.86
N PRO A 278 25.94 15.93 -32.54
CA PRO A 278 27.07 15.85 -33.47
C PRO A 278 26.86 14.80 -34.56
N SER A 279 25.99 13.81 -34.35
CA SER A 279 25.70 12.76 -35.33
C SER A 279 24.26 12.26 -35.24
N LEU A 280 23.67 11.88 -36.38
CA LEU A 280 22.33 11.32 -36.43
C LEU A 280 22.23 9.98 -35.73
N VAL A 281 23.27 9.15 -35.81
CA VAL A 281 23.32 7.82 -35.18
C VAL A 281 23.36 7.96 -33.65
N GLY A 282 24.22 8.85 -33.15
CA GLY A 282 24.32 9.13 -31.70
C GLY A 282 23.01 9.66 -31.13
N ARG A 283 22.40 10.63 -31.83
CA ARG A 283 21.08 11.17 -31.48
C ARG A 283 20.01 10.07 -31.40
N PHE A 284 19.93 9.22 -32.41
CA PHE A 284 18.97 8.13 -32.44
C PHE A 284 19.19 7.17 -31.28
N GLY A 285 20.44 6.78 -31.05
CA GLY A 285 20.79 5.86 -29.96
C GLY A 285 20.40 6.41 -28.56
N ILE A 286 20.74 7.68 -28.26
CA ILE A 286 20.41 8.31 -26.98
C ILE A 286 18.88 8.44 -26.80
N ARG A 287 18.14 8.79 -27.86
CA ARG A 287 16.68 8.85 -27.79
C ARG A 287 16.06 7.48 -27.51
N ARG A 288 16.56 6.40 -28.11
CA ARG A 288 16.13 5.03 -27.81
C ARG A 288 16.49 4.62 -26.38
N LEU A 289 17.65 5.05 -25.91
CA LEU A 289 18.01 4.85 -24.50
C LEU A 289 17.00 5.53 -23.57
N PHE A 290 16.64 6.78 -23.80
CA PHE A 290 15.62 7.47 -23.00
C PHE A 290 14.26 6.77 -23.06
N ASP A 291 13.83 6.36 -24.26
CA ASP A 291 12.58 5.62 -24.43
C ASP A 291 12.61 4.28 -23.66
N PHE A 292 13.74 3.59 -23.64
CA PHE A 292 13.93 2.35 -22.86
C PHE A 292 13.92 2.61 -21.36
N LEU A 293 14.72 3.58 -20.87
CA LEU A 293 14.83 3.85 -19.42
C LEU A 293 13.49 4.23 -18.79
N ARG A 294 12.69 5.06 -19.47
CA ARG A 294 11.36 5.47 -18.99
C ARG A 294 10.27 4.44 -19.27
N GLY A 295 10.46 3.56 -20.24
CA GLY A 295 9.48 2.53 -20.64
C GLY A 295 9.52 1.31 -19.69
N VAL A 296 10.61 1.11 -18.99
CA VAL A 296 10.73 0.06 -17.95
C VAL A 296 10.22 0.60 -16.63
N ASP A 297 9.27 -0.12 -16.03
CA ASP A 297 8.70 0.27 -14.74
C ASP A 297 9.78 0.38 -13.66
N GLY A 298 9.67 1.42 -12.82
CA GLY A 298 10.61 1.67 -11.72
C GLY A 298 10.72 0.50 -10.72
N LEU A 299 9.64 -0.28 -10.56
CA LEU A 299 9.68 -1.49 -9.73
C LEU A 299 10.66 -2.53 -10.28
N ILE A 300 10.76 -2.69 -11.60
CA ILE A 300 11.70 -3.63 -12.21
C ILE A 300 13.14 -3.20 -11.89
N TRP A 301 13.45 -1.92 -12.04
CA TRP A 301 14.77 -1.38 -11.67
C TRP A 301 15.06 -1.58 -10.18
N THR A 302 14.08 -1.31 -9.33
CA THR A 302 14.22 -1.50 -7.88
C THR A 302 14.50 -2.96 -7.53
N VAL A 303 13.83 -3.93 -8.16
CA VAL A 303 14.07 -5.36 -7.91
C VAL A 303 15.46 -5.78 -8.37
N ILE A 304 15.88 -5.35 -9.58
CA ILE A 304 17.23 -5.67 -10.12
C ILE A 304 18.32 -5.10 -9.21
N LEU A 305 18.20 -3.79 -8.87
CA LEU A 305 19.20 -3.12 -8.04
C LEU A 305 19.21 -3.65 -6.60
N SER A 306 18.05 -3.98 -6.05
CA SER A 306 17.94 -4.60 -4.73
C SER A 306 18.61 -5.97 -4.66
N ARG A 307 18.58 -6.72 -5.75
CA ARG A 307 19.29 -7.99 -5.84
C ARG A 307 20.81 -7.82 -5.99
N ALA A 308 21.24 -6.73 -6.66
CA ALA A 308 22.66 -6.45 -6.88
C ALA A 308 23.35 -5.81 -5.67
N PHE A 309 22.70 -4.83 -5.04
CA PHE A 309 23.27 -3.97 -3.99
C PHE A 309 22.63 -4.15 -2.62
N GLY A 310 21.56 -4.96 -2.52
CA GLY A 310 20.74 -5.09 -1.32
C GLY A 310 19.60 -4.06 -1.24
N PRO A 311 18.59 -4.33 -0.39
CA PRO A 311 17.51 -3.37 -0.15
C PRO A 311 18.02 -2.19 0.69
N GLY A 312 17.66 -0.97 0.30
CA GLY A 312 18.03 0.22 1.06
C GLY A 312 17.79 1.54 0.32
N PRO A 313 18.00 2.69 0.98
CA PRO A 313 17.75 4.02 0.43
C PRO A 313 18.55 4.30 -0.85
N MET A 314 19.79 3.84 -0.92
CA MET A 314 20.64 3.99 -2.10
C MET A 314 20.06 3.28 -3.32
N THR A 315 19.52 2.08 -3.13
CA THR A 315 18.88 1.30 -4.20
C THR A 315 17.65 2.01 -4.75
N GLY A 316 16.84 2.59 -3.87
CA GLY A 316 15.69 3.41 -4.25
C GLY A 316 16.10 4.66 -5.04
N ALA A 317 17.11 5.40 -4.56
CA ALA A 317 17.64 6.57 -5.25
C ALA A 317 18.17 6.23 -6.66
N LEU A 318 18.90 5.11 -6.81
CA LEU A 318 19.40 4.65 -8.10
C LEU A 318 18.27 4.26 -9.07
N ALA A 319 17.22 3.63 -8.58
CA ALA A 319 16.06 3.28 -9.40
C ALA A 319 15.35 4.54 -9.95
N ILE A 320 15.16 5.55 -9.10
CA ILE A 320 14.62 6.86 -9.50
C ILE A 320 15.56 7.53 -10.50
N LEU A 321 16.86 7.56 -10.21
CA LEU A 321 17.88 8.14 -11.09
C LEU A 321 17.80 7.56 -12.51
N ILE A 322 17.73 6.24 -12.63
CA ILE A 322 17.64 5.58 -13.95
C ILE A 322 16.36 5.95 -14.68
N THR A 323 15.21 5.84 -14.02
CA THR A 323 13.91 6.08 -14.63
C THR A 323 13.76 7.56 -15.03
N ASP A 324 14.12 8.48 -14.13
CA ASP A 324 13.98 9.92 -14.35
C ASP A 324 15.00 10.45 -15.36
N THR A 325 16.17 9.84 -15.49
CA THR A 325 17.13 10.18 -16.56
C THR A 325 16.50 10.02 -17.94
N GLY A 326 15.69 8.97 -18.16
CA GLY A 326 14.94 8.79 -19.40
C GLY A 326 13.89 9.89 -19.63
N THR A 327 13.17 10.25 -18.57
CA THR A 327 12.10 11.26 -18.62
C THR A 327 12.69 12.67 -18.84
N PHE A 328 13.64 13.08 -18.01
CA PHE A 328 14.28 14.39 -18.11
C PHE A 328 15.08 14.56 -19.40
N GLY A 329 15.80 13.50 -19.82
CA GLY A 329 16.56 13.55 -21.06
C GLY A 329 15.69 13.84 -22.28
N LYS A 330 14.52 13.24 -22.32
CA LYS A 330 13.54 13.53 -23.36
C LYS A 330 12.97 14.93 -23.22
N MET A 331 12.54 15.35 -22.04
CA MET A 331 12.02 16.69 -21.79
C MET A 331 13.05 17.78 -22.15
N PHE A 332 14.30 17.62 -21.74
CA PHE A 332 15.37 18.57 -22.05
C PHE A 332 15.65 18.64 -23.56
N SER A 333 15.70 17.48 -24.25
CA SER A 333 15.91 17.47 -25.70
C SER A 333 14.77 18.15 -26.46
N GLU A 334 13.53 17.94 -26.04
CA GLU A 334 12.35 18.58 -26.62
C GLU A 334 12.32 20.09 -26.34
N ALA A 335 12.68 20.50 -25.12
CA ALA A 335 12.79 21.92 -24.77
C ALA A 335 13.84 22.65 -25.60
N LEU A 336 15.02 22.02 -25.79
CA LEU A 336 16.08 22.57 -26.65
C LEU A 336 15.70 22.65 -28.11
N GLU A 337 14.89 21.72 -28.64
CA GLU A 337 14.41 21.72 -30.01
C GLU A 337 13.28 22.73 -30.25
N ASN A 338 12.51 23.10 -29.25
CA ASN A 338 11.35 23.99 -29.34
C ASN A 338 11.68 25.46 -29.02
N VAL A 339 12.96 25.83 -28.94
CA VAL A 339 13.35 27.24 -28.79
C VAL A 339 12.90 28.04 -29.99
N ASP A 340 12.18 29.15 -29.75
CA ASP A 340 11.63 30.02 -30.82
C ASP A 340 12.77 30.68 -31.61
N ASP A 341 12.71 30.59 -32.93
CA ASP A 341 13.68 31.20 -33.87
C ASP A 341 13.85 32.70 -33.63
N LYS A 342 12.80 33.41 -33.19
CA LYS A 342 12.86 34.84 -32.86
C LYS A 342 13.78 35.12 -31.66
N GLN A 343 13.87 34.20 -30.71
CA GLN A 343 14.80 34.33 -29.57
C GLN A 343 16.25 34.17 -30.05
N ILE A 344 16.47 33.25 -30.99
CA ILE A 344 17.78 32.99 -31.58
C ILE A 344 18.21 34.22 -32.41
N GLU A 345 17.31 34.80 -33.20
CA GLU A 345 17.56 36.03 -33.99
C GLU A 345 17.81 37.23 -33.07
N GLY A 346 17.05 37.36 -31.97
CA GLY A 346 17.27 38.40 -30.98
C GLY A 346 18.66 38.32 -30.33
N LEU A 347 19.14 37.12 -30.00
CA LEU A 347 20.50 36.90 -29.46
C LEU A 347 21.57 37.20 -30.51
N LYS A 348 21.39 36.79 -31.74
CA LYS A 348 22.33 37.11 -32.84
C LYS A 348 22.44 38.63 -33.12
N SER A 349 21.34 39.38 -32.98
CA SER A 349 21.34 40.84 -33.16
C SER A 349 22.14 41.58 -32.11
N THR A 350 22.38 40.97 -30.92
CA THR A 350 23.22 41.52 -29.85
C THR A 350 24.72 41.21 -30.04
N GLY A 351 25.12 40.56 -31.17
CA GLY A 351 26.51 40.21 -31.45
C GLY A 351 27.00 38.92 -30.80
N ALA A 352 26.10 38.10 -30.27
CA ALA A 352 26.48 36.80 -29.75
C ALA A 352 26.95 35.89 -30.88
N SER A 353 28.14 35.29 -30.78
CA SER A 353 28.61 34.28 -31.72
C SER A 353 27.87 32.93 -31.49
N PRO A 354 27.69 32.14 -32.57
CA PRO A 354 27.08 30.84 -32.42
C PRO A 354 27.88 29.88 -31.55
#